data_3d985e24d30364ee6c11622a72938283
#
_entry.id   3d985e24d30364ee6c11622a72938283
#
_cell.length_a   1.000
_cell.length_b   1.000
_cell.length_c   1.000
_cell.angle_alpha   90.00
_cell.angle_beta   90.00
_cell.angle_gamma   90.00
#
_symmetry.space_group_name_H-M   'P 1'
#
loop_
_entity.id
_entity.type
_entity.pdbx_description
1 polymer ?
#
loop_
_entity_poly.entity_id
_entity_poly.type
_entity_poly.pdbx_seq_one_letter_code
_entity_poly.pdbx_strand_id
1 'polypeptide(L)'
;MSDDATPAPVSFAATATALEAIAQVMRTARTADAESTADPERAAAALLLLREVREQLAHWEPALIETAREAGASWADLAHPLGVSSRQAAERRYLRVRPGEAGTTKEQRVQATRGRRAADRSVTSWANDHAASLRQLAG
;
A
#
# COMPACT_ATOMS: atom_id res chain seq x y z
N MET A 1 -11.24 25.07 4.26
CA MET A 1 -9.83 24.68 4.23
C MET A 1 -9.74 23.25 3.79
N SER A 2 -9.37 23.10 2.55
CA SER A 2 -9.12 21.80 1.96
C SER A 2 -7.81 21.29 2.55
N ASP A 3 -7.92 20.50 3.58
CA ASP A 3 -6.80 19.67 3.99
C ASP A 3 -6.69 18.58 2.92
N ASP A 4 -6.04 18.96 1.86
CA ASP A 4 -5.69 18.06 0.77
C ASP A 4 -4.70 17.07 1.37
N ALA A 5 -5.25 15.99 1.94
CA ALA A 5 -4.47 14.93 2.52
C ALA A 5 -3.80 14.14 1.39
N THR A 6 -2.92 14.80 0.69
CA THR A 6 -1.84 14.13 -0.02
C THR A 6 -1.23 13.16 1.02
N PRO A 7 -1.20 11.87 0.75
CA PRO A 7 -0.59 10.93 1.68
C PRO A 7 0.75 11.49 2.10
N ALA A 8 0.94 11.64 3.39
CA ALA A 8 2.10 12.32 3.93
C ALA A 8 3.38 11.74 3.30
N PRO A 9 4.34 12.58 2.91
CA PRO A 9 5.60 12.11 2.30
C PRO A 9 6.27 10.99 3.11
N VAL A 10 6.06 10.99 4.40
CA VAL A 10 6.56 9.98 5.35
C VAL A 10 5.99 8.59 5.05
N SER A 11 4.72 8.50 4.62
CA SER A 11 4.07 7.22 4.28
C SER A 11 4.72 6.59 3.04
N PHE A 12 5.02 7.38 2.01
CA PHE A 12 5.72 6.90 0.82
C PHE A 12 7.14 6.45 1.14
N ALA A 13 7.88 7.24 1.91
CA ALA A 13 9.24 6.91 2.31
C ALA A 13 9.29 5.62 3.15
N ALA A 14 8.38 5.46 4.09
CA ALA A 14 8.29 4.26 4.93
C ALA A 14 7.96 3.02 4.08
N THR A 15 7.05 3.14 3.13
CA THR A 15 6.68 2.05 2.21
C THR A 15 7.85 1.68 1.29
N ALA A 16 8.55 2.67 0.74
CA ALA A 16 9.74 2.44 -0.08
C ALA A 16 10.84 1.71 0.70
N THR A 17 11.09 2.11 1.94
CA THR A 17 12.03 1.45 2.85
C THR A 17 11.62 0.00 3.12
N ALA A 18 10.35 -0.25 3.36
CA ALA A 18 9.82 -1.60 3.58
C ALA A 18 9.98 -2.48 2.35
N LEU A 19 9.71 -1.97 1.16
CA LEU A 19 9.91 -2.67 -0.11
C LEU A 19 11.38 -3.04 -0.32
N GLU A 20 12.29 -2.13 -0.04
CA GLU A 20 13.74 -2.39 -0.16
C GLU A 20 14.20 -3.48 0.83
N ALA A 21 13.69 -3.46 2.06
CA ALA A 21 13.97 -4.48 3.05
C ALA A 21 13.48 -5.88 2.60
N ILE A 22 12.27 -5.97 2.05
CA ILE A 22 11.73 -7.21 1.49
C ILE A 22 12.60 -7.70 0.34
N ALA A 23 12.96 -6.81 -0.56
CA ALA A 23 13.82 -7.14 -1.71
C ALA A 23 15.17 -7.68 -1.26
N GLN A 24 15.76 -7.12 -0.21
CA GLN A 24 17.03 -7.56 0.34
C GLN A 24 16.93 -8.98 0.93
N VAL A 25 15.87 -9.27 1.67
CA VAL A 25 15.64 -10.63 2.20
C VAL A 25 15.54 -11.65 1.07
N MET A 26 14.84 -11.30 -0.02
CA MET A 26 14.70 -12.16 -1.18
C MET A 26 16.03 -12.37 -1.92
N ARG A 27 16.85 -11.33 -2.05
CA ARG A 27 18.18 -11.42 -2.65
C ARG A 27 19.09 -12.35 -1.82
N THR A 28 19.10 -12.15 -0.52
CA THR A 28 19.90 -12.96 0.41
C THR A 28 19.48 -14.43 0.35
N ALA A 29 18.19 -14.72 0.29
CA ALA A 29 17.68 -16.08 0.16
C ALA A 29 18.12 -16.78 -1.13
N ARG A 30 18.25 -16.03 -2.22
CA ARG A 30 18.71 -16.58 -3.52
C ARG A 30 20.20 -16.84 -3.58
N THR A 31 20.99 -16.08 -2.81
CA THR A 31 22.45 -16.17 -2.81
C THR A 31 22.98 -17.04 -1.68
N ALA A 32 22.12 -17.47 -0.75
CA ALA A 32 22.50 -18.36 0.33
C ALA A 32 22.92 -19.71 -0.23
N ASP A 33 24.16 -20.11 0.00
CA ASP A 33 24.61 -21.47 -0.24
C ASP A 33 23.85 -22.44 0.69
N ALA A 34 23.76 -23.71 0.27
CA ALA A 34 23.01 -24.74 0.98
C ALA A 34 23.40 -24.92 2.46
N GLU A 35 24.53 -24.35 2.89
CA GLU A 35 25.00 -24.34 4.27
C GLU A 35 24.54 -23.11 5.07
N SER A 36 24.02 -22.07 4.40
CA SER A 36 23.46 -20.91 5.07
C SER A 36 22.01 -21.18 5.42
N THR A 37 21.77 -21.43 6.69
CA THR A 37 20.41 -21.61 7.23
C THR A 37 19.62 -20.33 6.97
N ALA A 38 18.57 -20.41 6.17
CA ALA A 38 17.61 -19.33 6.02
C ALA A 38 17.09 -18.95 7.42
N ASP A 39 17.19 -17.67 7.76
CA ASP A 39 16.73 -17.19 9.06
C ASP A 39 15.19 -17.07 9.04
N PRO A 40 14.47 -17.97 9.75
CA PRO A 40 13.00 -17.92 9.73
C PRO A 40 12.44 -16.66 10.39
N GLU A 41 13.16 -16.04 11.32
CA GLU A 41 12.74 -14.78 11.93
C GLU A 41 12.79 -13.61 10.92
N ARG A 42 13.83 -13.57 10.10
CA ARG A 42 13.93 -12.59 9.00
C ARG A 42 12.84 -12.77 7.98
N ALA A 43 12.56 -13.99 7.57
CA ALA A 43 11.50 -14.31 6.64
C ALA A 43 10.13 -13.91 7.21
N ALA A 44 9.88 -14.19 8.47
CA ALA A 44 8.64 -13.78 9.15
C ALA A 44 8.51 -12.26 9.24
N ALA A 45 9.59 -11.55 9.56
CA ALA A 45 9.61 -10.09 9.58
C ALA A 45 9.30 -9.51 8.19
N ALA A 46 9.87 -10.08 7.14
CA ALA A 46 9.59 -9.67 5.76
C ALA A 46 8.13 -9.92 5.36
N LEU A 47 7.51 -11.01 5.84
CA LEU A 47 6.08 -11.27 5.62
C LEU A 47 5.18 -10.24 6.30
N LEU A 48 5.52 -9.83 7.52
CA LEU A 48 4.81 -8.75 8.21
C LEU A 48 4.90 -7.44 7.44
N LEU A 49 6.09 -7.09 6.97
CA LEU A 49 6.32 -5.92 6.13
C LEU A 49 5.50 -5.98 4.84
N LEU A 50 5.51 -7.13 4.18
CA LEU A 50 4.74 -7.33 2.95
C LEU A 50 3.25 -7.11 3.17
N ARG A 51 2.72 -7.60 4.27
CA ARG A 51 1.32 -7.37 4.63
C ARG A 51 1.01 -5.88 4.78
N GLU A 52 1.83 -5.16 5.54
CA GLU A 52 1.66 -3.72 5.74
C GLU A 52 1.77 -2.93 4.43
N VAL A 53 2.73 -3.27 3.59
CA VAL A 53 2.89 -2.66 2.26
C VAL A 53 1.66 -2.91 1.38
N ARG A 54 1.12 -4.12 1.37
CA ARG A 54 -0.08 -4.45 0.59
C ARG A 54 -1.29 -3.64 1.06
N GLU A 55 -1.47 -3.46 2.34
CA GLU A 55 -2.53 -2.61 2.90
C GLU A 55 -2.32 -1.15 2.49
N GLN A 56 -1.11 -0.65 2.55
CA GLN A 56 -0.79 0.71 2.14
C GLN A 56 -1.03 0.95 0.64
N LEU A 57 -0.60 0.03 -0.21
CA LEU A 57 -0.83 0.12 -1.66
C LEU A 57 -2.33 0.08 -2.00
N ALA A 58 -3.10 -0.71 -1.26
CA ALA A 58 -4.55 -0.76 -1.44
C ALA A 58 -5.23 0.59 -1.14
N HIS A 59 -4.68 1.39 -0.24
CA HIS A 59 -5.18 2.73 0.04
C HIS A 59 -4.87 3.74 -1.07
N TRP A 60 -3.80 3.53 -1.81
CA TRP A 60 -3.42 4.44 -2.89
C TRP A 60 -4.23 4.23 -4.17
N GLU A 61 -4.77 3.05 -4.38
CA GLU A 61 -5.49 2.71 -5.61
C GLU A 61 -6.65 3.66 -5.90
N PRO A 62 -7.61 3.90 -4.98
CA PRO A 62 -8.71 4.83 -5.26
C PRO A 62 -8.24 6.26 -5.51
N ALA A 63 -7.23 6.73 -4.81
CA ALA A 63 -6.67 8.07 -5.02
C ALA A 63 -6.07 8.22 -6.42
N LEU A 64 -5.36 7.21 -6.90
CA LEU A 64 -4.79 7.21 -8.26
C LEU A 64 -5.87 7.14 -9.34
N ILE A 65 -6.93 6.38 -9.12
CA ILE A 65 -8.08 6.33 -10.01
C ILE A 65 -8.74 7.72 -10.10
N GLU A 66 -8.98 8.35 -8.96
CA GLU A 66 -9.56 9.69 -8.89
C GLU A 66 -8.69 10.71 -9.62
N THR A 67 -7.38 10.68 -9.40
CA THR A 67 -6.42 11.55 -10.09
C THR A 67 -6.49 11.36 -11.61
N ALA A 68 -6.52 10.12 -12.08
CA ALA A 68 -6.62 9.83 -13.51
C ALA A 68 -7.95 10.30 -14.09
N ARG A 69 -9.05 10.12 -13.38
CA ARG A 69 -10.37 10.59 -13.78
C ARG A 69 -10.43 12.12 -13.87
N GLU A 70 -9.88 12.80 -12.89
CA GLU A 70 -9.77 14.27 -12.89
C GLU A 70 -8.93 14.78 -14.06
N ALA A 71 -7.91 14.03 -14.43
CA ALA A 71 -7.05 14.32 -15.59
C ALA A 71 -7.72 13.98 -16.94
N GLY A 72 -8.96 13.46 -16.94
CA GLY A 72 -9.75 13.20 -18.14
C GLY A 72 -9.77 11.75 -18.62
N ALA A 73 -9.16 10.82 -17.91
CA ALA A 73 -9.20 9.40 -18.28
C ALA A 73 -10.63 8.86 -18.16
N SER A 74 -11.07 8.09 -19.17
CA SER A 74 -12.35 7.39 -19.12
C SER A 74 -12.23 6.08 -18.35
N TRP A 75 -13.35 5.49 -17.97
CA TRP A 75 -13.36 4.15 -17.40
C TRP A 75 -12.80 3.09 -18.35
N ALA A 76 -13.00 3.28 -19.65
CA ALA A 76 -12.41 2.41 -20.67
C ALA A 76 -10.87 2.51 -20.67
N ASP A 77 -10.32 3.72 -20.51
CA ASP A 77 -8.89 3.95 -20.42
C ASP A 77 -8.27 3.29 -19.18
N LEU A 78 -9.02 3.23 -18.09
CA LEU A 78 -8.57 2.68 -16.82
C LEU A 78 -8.68 1.16 -16.73
N ALA A 79 -9.42 0.50 -17.62
CA ALA A 79 -9.63 -0.94 -17.58
C ALA A 79 -8.31 -1.72 -17.65
N HIS A 80 -7.47 -1.41 -18.62
CA HIS A 80 -6.18 -2.08 -18.79
C HIS A 80 -5.23 -1.85 -17.59
N PRO A 81 -4.98 -0.61 -17.15
CA PRO A 81 -4.16 -0.37 -15.94
C PRO A 81 -4.67 -1.05 -14.68
N LEU A 82 -5.98 -1.21 -14.54
CA LEU A 82 -6.60 -1.87 -13.40
C LEU A 82 -6.63 -3.41 -13.52
N GLY A 83 -6.20 -3.94 -14.66
CA GLY A 83 -6.19 -5.37 -14.90
C GLY A 83 -7.57 -5.99 -15.07
N VAL A 84 -8.54 -5.20 -15.53
CA VAL A 84 -9.93 -5.65 -15.79
C VAL A 84 -10.26 -5.60 -17.28
N SER A 85 -11.31 -6.31 -17.69
CA SER A 85 -11.61 -6.53 -19.11
C SER A 85 -12.57 -5.51 -19.73
N SER A 86 -13.23 -4.69 -18.92
CA SER A 86 -14.25 -3.78 -19.42
C SER A 86 -14.32 -2.48 -18.61
N ARG A 87 -14.92 -1.47 -19.23
CA ARG A 87 -15.26 -0.20 -18.61
C ARG A 87 -16.10 -0.40 -17.34
N GLN A 88 -17.12 -1.25 -17.40
CA GLN A 88 -17.98 -1.54 -16.27
C GLN A 88 -17.24 -2.23 -15.13
N ALA A 89 -16.31 -3.11 -15.46
CA ALA A 89 -15.48 -3.76 -14.46
C ALA A 89 -14.53 -2.76 -13.76
N ALA A 90 -13.98 -1.79 -14.49
CA ALA A 90 -13.16 -0.71 -13.94
C ALA A 90 -13.97 0.14 -12.96
N GLU A 91 -15.16 0.57 -13.34
CA GLU A 91 -16.06 1.35 -12.47
C GLU A 91 -16.46 0.58 -11.22
N ARG A 92 -16.83 -0.69 -11.34
CA ARG A 92 -17.16 -1.56 -10.20
C ARG A 92 -15.97 -1.73 -9.26
N ARG A 93 -14.77 -1.88 -9.79
CA ARG A 93 -13.56 -1.98 -8.97
C ARG A 93 -13.35 -0.72 -8.14
N TYR A 94 -13.48 0.45 -8.75
CA TYR A 94 -13.38 1.71 -8.03
C TYR A 94 -14.42 1.82 -6.91
N LEU A 95 -15.68 1.45 -7.19
CA LEU A 95 -16.75 1.48 -6.19
C LEU A 95 -16.47 0.57 -4.99
N ARG A 96 -15.72 -0.52 -5.19
CA ARG A 96 -15.31 -1.41 -4.10
C ARG A 96 -14.14 -0.90 -3.28
N VAL A 97 -13.19 -0.22 -3.91
CA VAL A 97 -11.94 0.20 -3.25
C VAL A 97 -11.99 1.62 -2.70
N ARG A 98 -12.92 2.46 -3.18
CA ARG A 98 -13.07 3.84 -2.70
C ARG A 98 -13.44 3.86 -1.22
N PRO A 99 -13.03 4.91 -0.47
CA PRO A 99 -13.44 5.07 0.92
C PRO A 99 -14.96 5.19 1.03
N GLY A 100 -15.57 4.26 1.74
CA GLY A 100 -17.02 4.14 1.81
C GLY A 100 -17.58 3.41 0.59
N GLU A 101 -18.47 2.44 0.84
CA GLU A 101 -19.16 1.70 -0.22
C GLU A 101 -20.27 2.55 -0.86
N ALA A 102 -20.67 2.18 -2.09
CA ALA A 102 -21.84 2.78 -2.73
C ALA A 102 -23.06 2.62 -1.84
N GLY A 103 -23.76 3.73 -1.55
CA GLY A 103 -24.88 3.77 -0.63
C GLY A 103 -24.53 4.05 0.83
N THR A 104 -23.26 4.22 1.16
CA THR A 104 -22.85 4.59 2.51
C THR A 104 -23.20 6.05 2.83
N THR A 105 -23.49 6.30 4.10
CA THR A 105 -23.74 7.66 4.59
C THR A 105 -22.44 8.48 4.62
N LYS A 106 -22.59 9.82 4.67
CA LYS A 106 -21.46 10.72 4.85
C LYS A 106 -20.63 10.36 6.09
N GLU A 107 -21.28 9.97 7.17
CA GLU A 107 -20.64 9.55 8.41
C GLU A 107 -19.81 8.28 8.24
N GLN A 108 -20.33 7.30 7.51
CA GLN A 108 -19.60 6.07 7.20
C GLN A 108 -18.37 6.36 6.33
N ARG A 109 -18.47 7.27 5.37
CA ARG A 109 -17.33 7.71 4.56
C ARG A 109 -16.26 8.41 5.41
N VAL A 110 -16.67 9.24 6.36
CA VAL A 110 -15.75 9.90 7.30
C VAL A 110 -15.06 8.87 8.18
N GLN A 111 -15.78 7.89 8.66
CA GLN A 111 -15.20 6.77 9.44
C GLN A 111 -14.21 5.96 8.63
N ALA A 112 -14.52 5.62 7.39
CA ALA A 112 -13.60 4.91 6.49
C ALA A 112 -12.32 5.72 6.26
N THR A 113 -12.43 7.03 6.05
CA THR A 113 -11.28 7.94 5.89
C THR A 113 -10.44 8.03 7.15
N ARG A 114 -11.08 8.09 8.32
CA ARG A 114 -10.37 8.07 9.62
C ARG A 114 -9.65 6.75 9.84
N GLY A 115 -10.27 5.63 9.48
CA GLY A 115 -9.66 4.31 9.55
C GLY A 115 -8.42 4.20 8.67
N ARG A 116 -8.46 4.74 7.46
CA ARG A 116 -7.29 4.81 6.55
C ARG A 116 -6.16 5.63 7.15
N ARG A 117 -6.45 6.82 7.67
CA ARG A 117 -5.44 7.68 8.32
C ARG A 117 -4.83 7.02 9.54
N ALA A 118 -5.63 6.30 10.32
CA ALA A 118 -5.13 5.51 11.45
C ALA A 118 -4.20 4.39 10.98
N ALA A 119 -4.55 3.68 9.91
CA ALA A 119 -3.72 2.65 9.30
C ALA A 119 -2.40 3.22 8.78
N ASP A 120 -2.44 4.36 8.09
CA ASP A 120 -1.24 5.06 7.60
C ASP A 120 -0.31 5.45 8.74
N ARG A 121 -0.85 5.99 9.83
CA ARG A 121 -0.07 6.31 11.03
C ARG A 121 0.53 5.06 11.67
N SER A 122 -0.22 3.97 11.70
CA SER A 122 0.22 2.68 12.24
C SER A 122 1.41 2.13 11.45
N VAL A 123 1.34 2.14 10.12
CA VAL A 123 2.45 1.72 9.24
C VAL A 123 3.67 2.60 9.46
N THR A 124 3.48 3.92 9.49
CA THR A 124 4.58 4.88 9.70
C THR A 124 5.22 4.70 11.08
N SER A 125 4.41 4.58 12.12
CA SER A 125 4.89 4.36 13.49
C SER A 125 5.64 3.04 13.58
N TRP A 126 5.09 1.97 13.04
CA TRP A 126 5.74 0.67 13.02
C TRP A 126 7.08 0.71 12.29
N ALA A 127 7.13 1.35 11.11
CA ALA A 127 8.36 1.50 10.33
C ALA A 127 9.42 2.32 11.08
N ASN A 128 9.01 3.38 11.78
CA ASN A 128 9.91 4.19 12.60
C ASN A 128 10.43 3.39 13.80
N ASP A 129 9.57 2.67 14.49
CA ASP A 129 9.92 1.84 15.66
C ASP A 129 10.87 0.70 15.27
N HIS A 130 10.74 0.20 14.04
CA HIS A 130 11.55 -0.89 13.51
C HIS A 130 12.67 -0.42 12.55
N ALA A 131 12.98 0.87 12.54
CA ALA A 131 13.96 1.44 11.60
C ALA A 131 15.33 0.78 11.67
N ALA A 132 15.78 0.37 12.86
CA ALA A 132 17.02 -0.36 13.03
C ALA A 132 16.96 -1.76 12.40
N SER A 133 15.86 -2.47 12.61
CA SER A 133 15.63 -3.80 12.04
C SER A 133 15.49 -3.73 10.52
N LEU A 134 14.79 -2.71 10.01
CA LEU A 134 14.65 -2.46 8.57
C LEU A 134 16.01 -2.20 7.92
N ARG A 135 16.86 -1.41 8.56
CA ARG A 135 18.23 -1.15 8.07
C ARG A 135 19.08 -2.42 8.06
N GLN A 136 18.95 -3.28 9.06
CA GLN A 136 19.62 -4.56 9.09
C GLN A 136 19.15 -5.49 7.98
N LEU A 137 17.86 -5.48 7.65
CA LEU A 137 17.31 -6.26 6.54
C LEU A 137 17.78 -5.75 5.18
N ALA A 138 17.96 -4.43 5.03
CA ALA A 138 18.41 -3.77 3.80
C ALA A 138 19.93 -3.79 3.63
N GLY A 139 20.68 -3.94 4.68
CA GLY A 139 22.14 -4.01 4.67
C GLY A 139 22.64 -5.40 4.41
#